data_873cc8e321ce40cbac43bf52864118c4
#
_entry.id   873cc8e321ce40cbac43bf52864118c4
#
_cell.length_a   1.000
_cell.length_b   1.000
_cell.length_c   1.000
_cell.angle_alpha   90.00
_cell.angle_beta   90.00
_cell.angle_gamma   90.00
#
_symmetry.space_group_name_H-M   'P 1'
#
loop_
_entity.id
_entity.type
_entity.pdbx_description
1 polymer ?
#
loop_
_entity_poly.entity_id
_entity_poly.type
_entity_poly.pdbx_seq_one_letter_code
_entity_poly.pdbx_strand_id
1 'polypeptide(L)'
;FIRVIGSGAYGVVVSAHDKSADRKVAIKMVPKAFHDEIDAKRILREIKLLKHFKHENVIGILDMMPPLANYVEGYNDVYITTDLMETDLHRIIYSKQNLSVDHVQYFVYQILRAL
;
A
#
# COMPACT_ATOMS: atom_id res chain seq x y z
N PHE A 1 6.08 14.32 2.42
CA PHE A 1 5.87 14.00 1.00
C PHE A 1 7.20 14.08 0.25
N ILE A 2 7.50 13.05 -0.53
CA ILE A 2 8.70 13.02 -1.39
C ILE A 2 8.27 13.04 -2.86
N ARG A 3 7.53 12.03 -3.33
CA ARG A 3 7.07 11.94 -4.72
C ARG A 3 5.86 11.02 -4.88
N VAL A 4 5.12 11.19 -5.96
CA VAL A 4 4.12 10.22 -6.42
C VAL A 4 4.85 8.99 -6.95
N ILE A 5 4.45 7.80 -6.52
CA ILE A 5 5.04 6.52 -6.94
C ILE A 5 4.06 5.64 -7.71
N GLY A 6 2.76 5.91 -7.59
CA GLY A 6 1.72 5.21 -8.33
C GLY A 6 0.43 6.00 -8.37
N SER A 7 -0.33 5.84 -9.43
CA SER A 7 -1.69 6.36 -9.56
C SER A 7 -2.53 5.41 -10.40
N GLY A 8 -3.82 5.32 -10.10
CA GLY A 8 -4.74 4.45 -10.80
C GLY A 8 -6.19 4.66 -10.38
N ALA A 9 -7.07 3.77 -10.81
CA ALA A 9 -8.50 3.82 -10.50
C ALA A 9 -8.82 3.84 -9.00
N TYR A 10 -7.93 3.34 -8.17
CA TYR A 10 -8.11 3.21 -6.70
C TYR A 10 -7.39 4.29 -5.90
N GLY A 11 -6.91 5.34 -6.55
CA GLY A 11 -6.28 6.46 -5.87
C GLY A 11 -4.82 6.70 -6.25
N VAL A 12 -4.13 7.42 -5.38
CA VAL A 12 -2.75 7.86 -5.57
C VAL A 12 -1.89 7.30 -4.44
N VAL A 13 -0.71 6.81 -4.79
CA VAL A 13 0.29 6.38 -3.81
C VAL A 13 1.49 7.33 -3.87
N VAL A 14 1.88 7.83 -2.74
CA VAL A 14 3.03 8.73 -2.59
C VAL A 14 4.07 8.12 -1.66
N SER A 15 5.33 8.41 -1.91
CA SER A 15 6.37 8.17 -0.91
C SER A 15 6.51 9.38 0.00
N ALA A 16 6.69 9.13 1.28
CA ALA A 16 6.87 10.14 2.31
C ALA A 16 7.96 9.70 3.30
N HIS A 17 8.39 10.63 4.12
CA HIS A 17 9.31 10.38 5.22
C HIS A 17 8.55 10.51 6.53
N ASP A 18 8.47 9.45 7.29
CA ASP A 18 7.96 9.43 8.65
C ASP A 18 9.07 9.96 9.57
N LYS A 19 8.89 11.18 10.04
CA LYS A 19 9.89 11.84 10.90
C LYS A 19 9.97 11.25 12.30
N SER A 20 8.91 10.62 12.78
CA SER A 20 8.86 10.04 14.12
C SER A 20 9.64 8.73 14.21
N ALA A 21 9.57 7.93 13.16
CA ALA A 21 10.27 6.66 13.06
C ALA A 21 11.54 6.71 12.19
N ASP A 22 11.87 7.90 11.66
CA ASP A 22 13.00 8.16 10.74
C ASP A 22 13.09 7.15 9.59
N ARG A 23 11.95 6.89 8.92
CA ARG A 23 11.89 5.92 7.82
C ARG A 23 11.04 6.42 6.66
N LYS A 24 11.30 5.86 5.48
CA LYS A 24 10.45 6.08 4.30
C LYS A 24 9.22 5.18 4.36
N VAL A 25 8.09 5.76 4.00
CA VAL A 25 6.78 5.08 3.97
C VAL A 25 6.07 5.34 2.66
N ALA A 26 5.12 4.47 2.32
CA ALA A 26 4.16 4.69 1.27
C ALA A 26 2.82 5.10 1.89
N ILE A 27 2.20 6.15 1.33
CA ILE A 27 0.87 6.60 1.72
C ILE A 27 -0.06 6.44 0.53
N LYS A 28 -1.05 5.58 0.65
CA LYS A 28 -2.12 5.40 -0.33
C LYS A 28 -3.29 6.28 0.05
N MET A 29 -3.63 7.22 -0.81
CA MET A 29 -4.84 8.03 -0.72
C MET A 29 -5.92 7.43 -1.61
N VAL A 30 -7.05 7.08 -1.02
CA VAL A 30 -8.24 6.61 -1.72
C VAL A 30 -9.29 7.71 -1.64
N PRO A 31 -9.50 8.49 -2.70
CA PRO A 31 -10.48 9.57 -2.69
C PRO A 31 -11.89 8.99 -2.73
N LYS A 32 -12.81 9.66 -2.07
CA LYS A 32 -14.24 9.30 -2.06
C LYS A 32 -14.50 7.83 -1.70
N ALA A 33 -13.74 7.28 -0.76
CA ALA A 33 -13.75 5.86 -0.39
C ALA A 33 -15.13 5.33 0.03
N PHE A 34 -16.04 6.22 0.45
CA PHE A 34 -17.38 5.89 0.94
C PHE A 34 -18.51 6.41 0.04
N HIS A 35 -18.18 6.89 -1.17
CA HIS A 35 -19.19 7.41 -2.10
C HIS A 35 -20.08 6.28 -2.64
N ASP A 36 -19.53 5.12 -2.86
CA ASP A 36 -20.20 3.93 -3.35
C ASP A 36 -20.07 2.78 -2.35
N GLU A 37 -21.16 2.04 -2.14
CA GLU A 37 -21.18 0.92 -1.17
C GLU A 37 -20.21 -0.20 -1.54
N ILE A 38 -20.03 -0.48 -2.82
CA ILE A 38 -19.14 -1.54 -3.32
C ILE A 38 -17.69 -1.14 -3.04
N ASP A 39 -17.32 0.10 -3.33
CA ASP A 39 -15.97 0.61 -3.09
C ASP A 39 -15.68 0.71 -1.59
N ALA A 40 -16.66 1.17 -0.78
CA ALA A 40 -16.54 1.20 0.68
C ALA A 40 -16.28 -0.21 1.25
N LYS A 41 -17.00 -1.23 0.79
CA LYS A 41 -16.79 -2.62 1.20
C LYS A 41 -15.41 -3.15 0.81
N ARG A 42 -14.91 -2.81 -0.39
CA ARG A 42 -13.57 -3.18 -0.85
C ARG A 42 -12.48 -2.58 0.03
N ILE A 43 -12.56 -1.28 0.29
CA ILE A 43 -11.59 -0.58 1.14
C ILE A 43 -11.63 -1.13 2.57
N LEU A 44 -12.81 -1.35 3.14
CA LEU A 44 -12.94 -1.93 4.47
C LEU A 44 -12.33 -3.34 4.53
N ARG A 45 -12.53 -4.15 3.51
CA ARG A 45 -11.94 -5.49 3.41
C ARG A 45 -10.43 -5.41 3.33
N GLU A 46 -9.88 -4.54 2.47
CA GLU A 46 -8.43 -4.30 2.36
C GLU A 46 -7.83 -3.92 3.72
N ILE A 47 -8.43 -2.95 4.41
CA ILE A 47 -7.96 -2.50 5.72
C ILE A 47 -8.01 -3.63 6.75
N LYS A 48 -9.11 -4.38 6.81
CA LYS A 48 -9.25 -5.51 7.74
C LYS A 48 -8.21 -6.59 7.50
N LEU A 49 -7.97 -6.95 6.25
CA LEU A 49 -6.98 -7.97 5.88
C LEU A 49 -5.57 -7.50 6.23
N LEU A 50 -5.19 -6.29 5.83
CA LEU A 50 -3.87 -5.73 6.11
C LEU A 50 -3.60 -5.56 7.63
N LYS A 51 -4.64 -5.29 8.43
CA LYS A 51 -4.52 -5.25 9.89
C LYS A 51 -4.46 -6.63 10.54
N HIS A 52 -5.13 -7.61 9.93
CA HIS A 52 -5.24 -8.96 10.50
C HIS A 52 -3.93 -9.75 10.32
N PHE A 53 -3.34 -9.67 9.13
CA PHE A 53 -2.15 -10.44 8.81
C PHE A 53 -0.89 -9.77 9.36
N LYS A 54 -0.16 -10.52 10.17
CA LYS A 54 1.18 -10.17 10.67
C LYS A 54 2.16 -11.22 10.20
N HIS A 55 2.71 -11.02 9.03
CA HIS A 55 3.61 -11.98 8.40
C HIS A 55 4.68 -11.21 7.60
N GLU A 56 5.91 -11.72 7.59
CA GLU A 56 7.05 -11.06 6.93
C GLU A 56 6.90 -10.92 5.40
N ASN A 57 6.09 -11.79 4.79
CA ASN A 57 5.83 -11.76 3.34
C ASN A 57 4.48 -11.10 2.98
N VAL A 58 3.83 -10.43 3.93
CA VAL A 58 2.58 -9.68 3.72
C VAL A 58 2.78 -8.25 4.21
N ILE A 59 2.46 -7.28 3.35
CA ILE A 59 2.51 -5.86 3.74
C ILE A 59 1.47 -5.61 4.82
N GLY A 60 1.89 -5.02 5.94
CA GLY A 60 1.01 -4.58 7.01
C GLY A 60 0.69 -3.09 6.93
N ILE A 61 -0.37 -2.68 7.61
CA ILE A 61 -0.65 -1.26 7.86
C ILE A 61 0.25 -0.78 9.00
N LEU A 62 0.97 0.31 8.75
CA LEU A 62 1.72 1.02 9.79
C LEU A 62 0.83 2.01 10.53
N ASP A 63 0.04 2.76 9.77
CA ASP A 63 -0.86 3.78 10.30
C ASP A 63 -2.02 4.06 9.34
N MET A 64 -3.06 4.67 9.87
CA MET A 64 -4.16 5.23 9.10
C MET A 64 -4.40 6.65 9.61
N MET A 65 -4.33 7.64 8.73
CA MET A 65 -4.61 9.01 9.13
C MET A 65 -6.11 9.20 9.35
N PRO A 66 -6.52 9.69 10.52
CA PRO A 66 -7.91 10.08 10.74
C PRO A 66 -8.23 11.30 9.87
N PRO A 67 -9.54 11.53 9.59
CA PRO A 67 -9.99 12.77 8.97
C PRO A 67 -9.54 13.97 9.82
N LEU A 68 -9.15 15.06 9.15
CA LEU A 68 -8.89 16.30 9.85
C LEU A 68 -10.18 16.76 10.52
N ALA A 69 -10.14 16.94 11.85
CA ALA A 69 -11.31 17.13 12.72
C ALA A 69 -12.28 18.27 12.33
N ASN A 70 -11.86 19.19 11.46
CA ASN A 70 -12.62 20.37 11.05
C ASN A 70 -13.45 20.18 9.77
N TYR A 71 -13.47 18.98 9.17
CA TYR A 71 -14.16 18.69 7.91
C TYR A 71 -15.07 17.47 8.02
N VAL A 72 -16.02 17.51 8.94
CA VAL A 72 -16.95 16.37 9.17
C VAL A 72 -17.98 16.25 8.04
N GLU A 73 -18.28 17.33 7.34
CA GLU A 73 -19.18 17.32 6.18
C GLU A 73 -18.37 17.18 4.88
N GLY A 74 -18.41 15.98 4.29
CA GLY A 74 -17.83 15.70 2.96
C GLY A 74 -16.48 14.99 2.95
N TYR A 75 -15.91 14.61 4.09
CA TYR A 75 -14.68 13.85 4.14
C TYR A 75 -14.92 12.36 3.82
N ASN A 76 -14.55 11.98 2.62
CA ASN A 76 -14.70 10.60 2.12
C ASN A 76 -13.37 9.94 1.72
N ASP A 77 -12.23 10.59 2.01
CA ASP A 77 -10.92 10.08 1.62
C ASP A 77 -10.33 9.21 2.73
N VAL A 78 -9.67 8.13 2.36
CA VAL A 78 -8.94 7.24 3.27
C VAL A 78 -7.46 7.28 2.94
N TYR A 79 -6.63 7.43 3.96
CA TYR A 79 -5.18 7.42 3.87
C TYR A 79 -4.64 6.21 4.63
N ILE A 80 -3.91 5.35 3.92
CA ILE A 80 -3.31 4.14 4.48
C ILE A 80 -1.80 4.25 4.34
N THR A 81 -1.09 4.13 5.45
CA THR A 81 0.37 4.14 5.49
C THR A 81 0.91 2.73 5.62
N THR A 82 1.85 2.38 4.74
CA THR A 82 2.53 1.08 4.72
C THR A 82 4.03 1.28 4.57
N ASP A 83 4.80 0.20 4.70
CA ASP A 83 6.21 0.22 4.33
C ASP A 83 6.36 0.59 2.84
N LEU A 84 7.40 1.37 2.54
CA LEU A 84 7.73 1.71 1.16
C LEU A 84 8.49 0.56 0.51
N MET A 85 7.91 -0.03 -0.53
CA MET A 85 8.60 -0.95 -1.41
C MET A 85 9.32 -0.18 -2.51
N GLU A 86 10.57 -0.52 -2.79
CA GLU A 86 11.38 0.19 -3.80
C GLU A 86 10.91 -0.11 -5.22
N THR A 87 10.40 -1.32 -5.44
CA THR A 87 9.95 -1.80 -6.74
C THR A 87 8.84 -2.85 -6.60
N ASP A 88 8.37 -3.37 -7.71
CA ASP A 88 7.39 -4.44 -7.80
C ASP A 88 7.84 -5.52 -8.79
N LEU A 89 7.20 -6.67 -8.75
CA LEU A 89 7.56 -7.82 -9.59
C LEU A 89 7.37 -7.54 -11.08
N HIS A 90 6.39 -6.72 -11.45
CA HIS A 90 6.19 -6.33 -12.84
C HIS A 90 7.43 -5.58 -13.38
N ARG A 91 7.92 -4.60 -12.63
CA ARG A 91 9.12 -3.85 -13.00
C ARG A 91 10.36 -4.73 -13.07
N ILE A 92 10.48 -5.70 -12.16
CA ILE A 92 11.59 -6.66 -12.14
C ILE A 92 11.54 -7.54 -13.38
N ILE A 93 10.38 -8.10 -13.75
CA ILE A 93 10.22 -8.96 -14.94
C ILE A 93 10.54 -8.19 -16.23
N TYR A 94 10.07 -6.95 -16.35
CA TYR A 94 10.30 -6.11 -17.54
C TYR A 94 11.62 -5.33 -17.49
N SER A 95 12.42 -5.48 -16.45
CA SER A 95 13.76 -4.90 -16.42
C SER A 95 14.69 -5.67 -17.36
N LYS A 96 15.77 -5.00 -17.80
CA LYS A 96 16.80 -5.66 -18.60
C LYS A 96 17.74 -6.58 -17.80
N GLN A 97 17.40 -6.85 -16.53
CA GLN A 97 18.19 -7.71 -15.66
C GLN A 97 17.94 -9.18 -15.99
N ASN A 98 19.00 -9.97 -16.03
CA ASN A 98 18.88 -11.41 -16.14
C ASN A 98 18.47 -11.99 -14.78
N LEU A 99 17.24 -12.52 -14.70
CA LEU A 99 16.79 -13.26 -13.53
C LEU A 99 17.30 -14.71 -13.63
N SER A 100 18.05 -15.14 -12.62
CA SER A 100 18.43 -16.54 -12.49
C SER A 100 17.25 -17.38 -11.99
N VAL A 101 17.37 -18.70 -12.14
CA VAL A 101 16.39 -19.64 -11.57
C VAL A 101 16.25 -19.45 -10.05
N ASP A 102 17.35 -19.19 -9.37
CA ASP A 102 17.36 -18.95 -7.92
C ASP A 102 16.54 -17.72 -7.53
N HIS A 103 16.63 -16.64 -8.30
CA HIS A 103 15.78 -15.45 -8.09
C HIS A 103 14.29 -15.78 -8.23
N VAL A 104 13.92 -16.53 -9.28
CA VAL A 104 12.54 -16.94 -9.52
C VAL A 104 12.03 -17.84 -8.39
N GLN A 105 12.84 -18.82 -7.97
CA GLN A 105 12.51 -19.70 -6.84
C GLN A 105 12.31 -18.90 -5.56
N TYR A 106 13.16 -17.92 -5.28
CA TYR A 106 13.06 -17.10 -4.09
C TYR A 106 11.78 -16.24 -4.09
N PHE A 107 11.40 -15.64 -5.22
CA PHE A 107 10.16 -14.89 -5.33
C PHE A 107 8.93 -15.79 -5.13
N VAL A 108 8.91 -16.94 -5.81
CA VAL A 108 7.80 -17.91 -5.68
C VAL A 108 7.71 -18.45 -4.25
N TYR A 109 8.82 -18.75 -3.62
CA TYR A 109 8.88 -19.18 -2.23
C TYR A 109 8.24 -18.15 -1.28
N GLN A 110 8.58 -16.86 -1.42
CA GLN A 110 8.00 -15.82 -0.60
C GLN A 110 6.50 -15.65 -0.83
N ILE A 111 6.04 -15.74 -2.09
CA ILE A 111 4.61 -15.69 -2.42
C ILE A 111 3.87 -16.86 -1.78
N LEU A 112 4.40 -18.07 -1.89
CA LEU A 112 3.80 -19.26 -1.28
C LEU A 112 3.76 -19.18 0.24
N ARG A 113 4.77 -18.59 0.88
CA ARG A 113 4.76 -18.35 2.32
C ARG A 113 3.69 -17.35 2.75
N ALA A 114 3.41 -16.35 1.90
CA ALA A 114 2.37 -15.35 2.17
C ALA A 114 0.95 -15.91 2.03
N LEU A 115 0.75 -16.88 1.16
CA LEU A 115 -0.55 -17.53 0.94
C LEU A 115 -0.88 -18.52 2.07
#